data_0b49937de7997913e3237293774e5296
#
_entry.id   0b49937de7997913e3237293774e5296
#
_cell.length_a   1.000
_cell.length_b   1.000
_cell.length_c   1.000
_cell.angle_alpha   90.00
_cell.angle_beta   90.00
_cell.angle_gamma   90.00
#
_symmetry.space_group_name_H-M   'P 1'
#
loop_
_entity.id
_entity.type
_entity.pdbx_description
1 polymer ?
#
loop_
_entity_poly.entity_id
_entity_poly.type
_entity_poly.pdbx_seq_one_letter_code
_entity_poly.pdbx_strand_id
1 'polypeptide(L)'
;MSRSHFNSSSRIGPSSGTFHDSAKYCRRRLPEIVGFAGINLGFAAQTDRGLMVPSIRNADKLSARELDVEIRRLTGVVREGKATPEQLGSGTFTLNNYGVFGVDGSAAIINHPEVAILGVGRIIDKPWVVDGGLAVRKVTELTLTFDHRVCDGGTVAGFLRFVADAIEKPATVLADI
;
A
#
# COMPACT_ATOMS: atom_id res chain seq x y z
N MET A 1 10.74 -13.07 -15.95
CA MET A 1 11.31 -13.23 -14.59
C MET A 1 12.78 -12.84 -14.64
N SER A 2 13.14 -11.69 -14.13
CA SER A 2 14.54 -11.24 -14.06
C SER A 2 15.10 -11.61 -12.69
N ARG A 3 16.21 -12.34 -12.63
CA ARG A 3 16.93 -12.68 -11.41
C ARG A 3 18.04 -11.65 -11.22
N SER A 4 18.00 -10.85 -10.18
CA SER A 4 19.09 -9.98 -9.79
C SER A 4 19.82 -10.56 -8.59
N HIS A 5 21.12 -10.86 -8.76
CA HIS A 5 22.02 -11.17 -7.64
C HIS A 5 22.44 -9.85 -7.00
N PHE A 6 22.27 -9.77 -5.69
CA PHE A 6 22.66 -8.61 -4.91
C PHE A 6 24.20 -8.58 -4.77
N ASN A 7 24.86 -7.61 -5.41
CA ASN A 7 26.27 -7.32 -5.17
C ASN A 7 26.34 -6.02 -4.34
N SER A 8 26.93 -6.11 -3.14
CA SER A 8 26.91 -5.08 -2.11
C SER A 8 27.96 -3.97 -2.31
N SER A 9 27.92 -3.27 -3.46
CA SER A 9 28.73 -2.05 -3.61
C SER A 9 28.19 -1.14 -4.71
N SER A 10 27.10 -0.43 -4.44
CA SER A 10 26.77 0.75 -5.23
C SER A 10 26.25 1.86 -4.32
N ARG A 11 26.98 2.97 -4.29
CA ARG A 11 26.59 4.21 -3.63
C ARG A 11 25.27 4.69 -4.20
N ILE A 12 24.29 4.84 -3.34
CA ILE A 12 22.97 5.38 -3.69
C ILE A 12 23.11 6.89 -3.78
N GLY A 13 23.14 7.43 -5.00
CA GLY A 13 22.83 8.82 -5.27
C GLY A 13 21.31 9.03 -5.17
N PRO A 14 20.81 10.28 -4.97
CA PRO A 14 19.38 10.53 -4.91
C PRO A 14 18.80 10.32 -6.33
N SER A 15 18.34 9.11 -6.61
CA SER A 15 17.55 8.81 -7.78
C SER A 15 16.09 9.06 -7.44
N SER A 16 15.42 9.86 -8.25
CA SER A 16 13.97 9.96 -8.33
C SER A 16 13.39 8.54 -8.41
N GLY A 17 13.00 7.98 -7.25
CA GLY A 17 12.50 6.62 -7.14
C GLY A 17 11.15 6.53 -7.82
N THR A 18 11.16 6.04 -9.04
CA THR A 18 9.95 5.62 -9.74
C THR A 18 9.30 4.47 -8.98
N PHE A 19 7.99 4.53 -8.80
CA PHE A 19 7.10 3.62 -8.07
C PHE A 19 7.19 2.13 -8.47
N HIS A 20 8.02 1.77 -9.42
CA HIS A 20 8.14 0.40 -9.95
C HIS A 20 8.79 -0.62 -9.00
N ASP A 21 9.37 -0.18 -7.88
CA ASP A 21 10.11 -1.09 -6.98
C ASP A 21 9.29 -1.66 -5.82
N SER A 22 8.00 -1.33 -5.70
CA SER A 22 7.20 -1.66 -4.51
C SER A 22 6.59 -3.06 -4.48
N ALA A 23 6.61 -3.81 -5.59
CA ALA A 23 6.04 -5.15 -5.63
C ALA A 23 7.13 -6.22 -5.49
N LYS A 24 7.47 -6.60 -4.26
CA LYS A 24 8.51 -7.59 -3.96
C LYS A 24 8.00 -8.66 -3.00
N TYR A 25 8.45 -9.90 -3.18
CA TYR A 25 8.21 -11.02 -2.27
C TYR A 25 9.52 -11.52 -1.66
N CYS A 26 9.45 -12.00 -0.40
CA CYS A 26 10.52 -12.77 0.21
C CYS A 26 10.11 -14.24 0.35
N ARG A 27 10.78 -15.18 -0.34
CA ARG A 27 10.52 -16.62 -0.22
C ARG A 27 11.23 -17.23 0.99
N ARG A 28 10.51 -18.05 1.79
CA ARG A 28 11.03 -18.68 3.01
C ARG A 28 12.20 -19.69 2.79
N ARG A 29 12.30 -20.31 1.62
CA ARG A 29 13.28 -21.40 1.37
C ARG A 29 14.60 -20.94 0.73
N LEU A 30 14.62 -19.75 0.13
CA LEU A 30 15.82 -19.13 -0.42
C LEU A 30 15.74 -17.64 -0.10
N PRO A 31 16.83 -16.97 0.28
CA PRO A 31 16.86 -15.52 0.49
C PRO A 31 16.80 -14.81 -0.88
N GLU A 32 15.68 -14.96 -1.56
CA GLU A 32 15.46 -14.41 -2.90
C GLU A 32 14.38 -13.34 -2.82
N ILE A 33 14.70 -12.15 -3.30
CA ILE A 33 13.73 -11.07 -3.49
C ILE A 33 13.21 -11.18 -4.91
N VAL A 34 11.89 -11.37 -5.05
CA VAL A 34 11.23 -11.46 -6.35
C VAL A 34 10.56 -10.12 -6.65
N GLY A 35 10.99 -9.45 -7.73
CA GLY A 35 10.36 -8.25 -8.25
C GLY A 35 9.24 -8.58 -9.24
N PHE A 36 8.15 -7.83 -9.20
CA PHE A 36 7.02 -7.93 -10.12
C PHE A 36 6.96 -6.70 -11.01
N ALA A 37 6.61 -6.90 -12.29
CA ALA A 37 6.46 -5.82 -13.26
C ALA A 37 5.13 -5.04 -13.09
N GLY A 38 4.16 -5.60 -12.39
CA GLY A 38 2.85 -5.00 -12.13
C GLY A 38 2.47 -5.07 -10.66
N ILE A 39 1.56 -4.23 -10.24
CA ILE A 39 1.07 -4.16 -8.86
C ILE A 39 -0.30 -4.83 -8.77
N ASN A 40 -0.40 -5.87 -7.93
CA ASN A 40 -1.67 -6.44 -7.52
C ASN A 40 -2.00 -5.87 -6.13
N LEU A 41 -2.95 -4.96 -6.07
CA LEU A 41 -3.31 -4.26 -4.84
C LEU A 41 -4.27 -5.10 -4.01
N GLY A 42 -3.77 -5.65 -2.89
CA GLY A 42 -4.59 -6.25 -1.85
C GLY A 42 -5.28 -5.17 -1.01
N PHE A 43 -6.49 -5.43 -0.58
CA PHE A 43 -7.17 -4.56 0.40
C PHE A 43 -7.92 -5.38 1.44
N ALA A 44 -7.88 -4.89 2.68
CA ALA A 44 -8.54 -5.56 3.80
C ALA A 44 -10.05 -5.37 3.73
N ALA A 45 -10.80 -6.48 3.71
CA ALA A 45 -12.26 -6.50 3.69
C ALA A 45 -12.79 -7.33 4.87
N GLN A 46 -13.63 -6.72 5.71
CA GLN A 46 -14.32 -7.41 6.80
C GLN A 46 -15.52 -8.19 6.25
N THR A 47 -15.62 -9.46 6.67
CA THR A 47 -16.74 -10.36 6.35
C THR A 47 -17.23 -11.08 7.59
N ASP A 48 -18.36 -11.75 7.50
CA ASP A 48 -18.90 -12.60 8.58
C ASP A 48 -17.97 -13.78 8.92
N ARG A 49 -17.07 -14.15 8.00
CA ARG A 49 -16.07 -15.21 8.19
C ARG A 49 -14.72 -14.68 8.72
N GLY A 50 -14.63 -13.38 9.01
CA GLY A 50 -13.42 -12.71 9.45
C GLY A 50 -12.83 -11.79 8.37
N LEU A 51 -11.59 -11.38 8.59
CA LEU A 51 -10.87 -10.51 7.67
C LEU A 51 -10.36 -11.30 6.46
N MET A 52 -10.66 -10.80 5.27
CA MET A 52 -10.15 -11.33 4.00
C MET A 52 -9.41 -10.23 3.23
N VAL A 53 -8.40 -10.62 2.44
CA VAL A 53 -7.58 -9.68 1.67
C VAL A 53 -7.64 -10.06 0.19
N PRO A 54 -8.72 -9.67 -0.51
CA PRO A 54 -8.77 -9.81 -1.96
C PRO A 54 -7.80 -8.84 -2.63
N SER A 55 -7.40 -9.14 -3.87
CA SER A 55 -6.46 -8.31 -4.63
C SER A 55 -6.98 -7.98 -6.03
N ILE A 56 -6.75 -6.73 -6.43
CA ILE A 56 -7.01 -6.20 -7.77
C ILE A 56 -5.73 -6.38 -8.59
N ARG A 57 -5.79 -7.13 -9.66
CA ARG A 57 -4.64 -7.38 -10.55
C ARG A 57 -4.34 -6.15 -11.41
N ASN A 58 -3.05 -5.89 -11.61
CA ASN A 58 -2.56 -4.76 -12.42
C ASN A 58 -3.20 -3.42 -12.03
N ALA A 59 -3.32 -3.17 -10.74
CA ALA A 59 -3.93 -1.96 -10.18
C ALA A 59 -3.20 -0.68 -10.65
N ASP A 60 -1.92 -0.80 -10.98
CA ASP A 60 -1.07 0.26 -11.56
C ASP A 60 -1.52 0.73 -12.95
N LYS A 61 -2.39 -0.01 -13.61
CA LYS A 61 -2.94 0.32 -14.94
C LYS A 61 -4.35 0.85 -14.90
N LEU A 62 -4.95 0.92 -13.71
CA LEU A 62 -6.32 1.36 -13.52
C LEU A 62 -6.37 2.81 -13.05
N SER A 63 -7.31 3.57 -13.56
CA SER A 63 -7.65 4.88 -13.02
C SER A 63 -8.26 4.76 -11.61
N ALA A 64 -8.26 5.83 -10.83
CA ALA A 64 -8.88 5.86 -9.50
C ALA A 64 -10.36 5.46 -9.53
N ARG A 65 -11.08 5.81 -10.61
CA ARG A 65 -12.49 5.43 -10.81
C ARG A 65 -12.64 3.92 -11.03
N GLU A 66 -11.80 3.33 -11.84
CA GLU A 66 -11.80 1.88 -12.09
C GLU A 66 -11.41 1.10 -10.84
N LEU A 67 -10.44 1.61 -10.07
CA LEU A 67 -10.08 1.03 -8.77
C LEU A 67 -11.26 1.04 -7.79
N ASP A 68 -12.02 2.15 -7.69
CA ASP A 68 -13.22 2.21 -6.84
C ASP A 68 -14.27 1.17 -7.25
N VAL A 69 -14.52 1.02 -8.55
CA VAL A 69 -15.45 0.02 -9.08
C VAL A 69 -15.00 -1.41 -8.71
N GLU A 70 -13.71 -1.72 -8.90
CA GLU A 70 -13.17 -3.05 -8.60
C GLU A 70 -13.14 -3.35 -7.10
N ILE A 71 -12.82 -2.38 -6.24
CA ILE A 71 -12.89 -2.52 -4.78
C ILE A 71 -14.33 -2.88 -4.36
N ARG A 72 -15.34 -2.16 -4.86
CA ARG A 72 -16.75 -2.43 -4.54
C ARG A 72 -17.18 -3.82 -5.03
N ARG A 73 -16.83 -4.15 -6.26
CA ARG A 73 -17.14 -5.46 -6.85
C ARG A 73 -16.55 -6.60 -6.04
N LEU A 74 -15.24 -6.55 -5.76
CA LEU A 74 -14.55 -7.60 -5.01
C LEU A 74 -15.03 -7.67 -3.55
N THR A 75 -15.33 -6.54 -2.92
CA THR A 75 -15.92 -6.51 -1.57
C THR A 75 -17.23 -7.29 -1.53
N GLY A 76 -18.10 -7.13 -2.53
CA GLY A 76 -19.34 -7.91 -2.66
C GLY A 76 -19.06 -9.41 -2.80
N VAL A 77 -18.17 -9.78 -3.72
CA VAL A 77 -17.79 -11.18 -3.99
C VAL A 77 -17.24 -11.87 -2.71
N VAL A 78 -16.39 -11.16 -1.95
CA VAL A 78 -15.79 -11.69 -0.72
C VAL A 78 -16.84 -11.86 0.38
N ARG A 79 -17.74 -10.88 0.54
CA ARG A 79 -18.85 -10.96 1.53
C ARG A 79 -19.82 -12.11 1.23
N GLU A 80 -20.07 -12.38 -0.04
CA GLU A 80 -20.88 -13.52 -0.47
C GLU A 80 -20.13 -14.88 -0.37
N GLY A 81 -18.84 -14.87 0.00
CA GLY A 81 -18.03 -16.07 0.10
C GLY A 81 -17.67 -16.71 -1.24
N LYS A 82 -17.75 -15.96 -2.34
CA LYS A 82 -17.52 -16.42 -3.72
C LYS A 82 -16.12 -16.09 -4.25
N ALA A 83 -15.25 -15.54 -3.43
CA ALA A 83 -13.89 -15.18 -3.84
C ALA A 83 -13.07 -16.43 -4.22
N THR A 84 -12.40 -16.36 -5.36
CA THR A 84 -11.52 -17.43 -5.82
C THR A 84 -10.17 -17.40 -5.08
N PRO A 85 -9.46 -18.54 -4.97
CA PRO A 85 -8.11 -18.57 -4.39
C PRO A 85 -7.15 -17.58 -5.05
N GLU A 86 -7.28 -17.36 -6.36
CA GLU A 86 -6.47 -16.38 -7.08
C GLU A 86 -6.75 -14.95 -6.67
N GLN A 87 -8.01 -14.61 -6.36
CA GLN A 87 -8.39 -13.29 -5.88
C GLN A 87 -7.88 -13.02 -4.46
N LEU A 88 -7.66 -14.06 -3.67
CA LEU A 88 -7.21 -13.96 -2.28
C LEU A 88 -5.68 -14.10 -2.12
N GLY A 89 -4.98 -14.67 -3.10
CA GLY A 89 -3.55 -15.03 -2.97
C GLY A 89 -2.61 -14.36 -3.96
N SER A 90 -3.08 -13.42 -4.77
CA SER A 90 -2.27 -12.77 -5.82
C SER A 90 -1.78 -11.36 -5.46
N GLY A 91 -2.06 -10.85 -4.27
CA GLY A 91 -1.61 -9.53 -3.82
C GLY A 91 -0.08 -9.38 -3.82
N THR A 92 0.41 -8.20 -4.15
CA THR A 92 1.83 -7.84 -4.09
C THR A 92 2.10 -6.70 -3.10
N PHE A 93 1.06 -5.98 -2.73
CA PHE A 93 1.06 -4.92 -1.73
C PHE A 93 -0.36 -4.79 -1.16
N THR A 94 -0.51 -4.59 0.14
CA THR A 94 -1.82 -4.47 0.78
C THR A 94 -2.09 -3.06 1.30
N LEU A 95 -3.31 -2.57 1.06
CA LEU A 95 -3.89 -1.39 1.69
C LEU A 95 -4.90 -1.81 2.76
N ASN A 96 -4.73 -1.32 3.97
CA ASN A 96 -5.65 -1.56 5.08
C ASN A 96 -6.26 -0.26 5.59
N ASN A 97 -7.56 -0.06 5.39
CA ASN A 97 -8.31 1.04 5.96
C ASN A 97 -8.98 0.60 7.26
N TYR A 98 -8.34 0.89 8.39
CA TYR A 98 -8.90 0.63 9.71
C TYR A 98 -9.63 1.85 10.32
N GLY A 99 -9.61 2.97 9.62
CA GLY A 99 -10.37 4.16 10.00
C GLY A 99 -11.89 3.94 10.06
N VAL A 100 -12.40 3.00 9.26
CA VAL A 100 -13.81 2.57 9.31
C VAL A 100 -14.22 1.97 10.65
N PHE A 101 -13.27 1.51 11.45
CA PHE A 101 -13.49 1.00 12.83
C PHE A 101 -13.26 2.08 13.90
N GLY A 102 -13.06 3.33 13.51
CA GLY A 102 -12.83 4.43 14.43
C GLY A 102 -11.41 4.49 15.02
N VAL A 103 -10.44 3.78 14.43
CA VAL A 103 -9.05 3.68 14.90
C VAL A 103 -8.18 4.71 14.20
N ASP A 104 -7.32 5.41 14.96
CA ASP A 104 -6.44 6.46 14.42
C ASP A 104 -5.22 5.89 13.70
N GLY A 105 -4.60 4.87 14.28
CA GLY A 105 -3.40 4.24 13.76
C GLY A 105 -3.31 2.77 14.18
N SER A 106 -2.57 1.95 13.42
CA SER A 106 -2.36 0.53 13.70
C SER A 106 -0.99 0.06 13.19
N ALA A 107 -0.37 -0.84 13.90
CA ALA A 107 0.77 -1.62 13.43
C ALA A 107 0.25 -2.91 12.78
N ALA A 108 -0.03 -2.85 11.49
CA ALA A 108 -0.56 -3.99 10.75
C ALA A 108 0.51 -5.09 10.56
N ILE A 109 0.06 -6.35 10.54
CA ILE A 109 0.91 -7.50 10.20
C ILE A 109 0.89 -7.67 8.68
N ILE A 110 2.07 -7.82 8.08
CA ILE A 110 2.22 -8.02 6.63
C ILE A 110 1.49 -9.29 6.20
N ASN A 111 0.75 -9.19 5.10
CA ASN A 111 0.10 -10.33 4.46
C ASN A 111 1.16 -11.13 3.67
N HIS A 112 1.80 -12.09 4.33
CA HIS A 112 2.85 -12.92 3.69
C HIS A 112 2.31 -13.64 2.43
N PRO A 113 3.05 -13.64 1.29
CA PRO A 113 4.46 -13.30 1.10
C PRO A 113 4.73 -11.84 0.68
N GLU A 114 3.77 -10.95 0.72
CA GLU A 114 3.98 -9.52 0.45
C GLU A 114 5.07 -8.94 1.38
N VAL A 115 5.63 -7.80 0.99
CA VAL A 115 6.73 -7.17 1.76
C VAL A 115 6.31 -5.94 2.53
N ALA A 116 5.12 -5.41 2.25
CA ALA A 116 4.63 -4.23 2.95
C ALA A 116 3.10 -4.14 2.97
N ILE A 117 2.59 -3.43 3.97
CA ILE A 117 1.18 -3.08 4.13
C ILE A 117 1.07 -1.62 4.58
N LEU A 118 0.31 -0.83 3.82
CA LEU A 118 -0.04 0.55 4.15
C LEU A 118 -1.34 0.57 4.94
N GLY A 119 -1.30 1.21 6.10
CA GLY A 119 -2.47 1.44 6.93
C GLY A 119 -2.97 2.87 6.83
N VAL A 120 -4.28 3.05 6.77
CA VAL A 120 -4.95 4.35 6.78
C VAL A 120 -5.90 4.42 7.97
N GLY A 121 -5.68 5.40 8.84
CA GLY A 121 -6.52 5.67 10.01
C GLY A 121 -7.79 6.42 9.68
N ARG A 122 -8.60 6.67 10.71
CA ARG A 122 -9.81 7.47 10.55
C ARG A 122 -9.45 8.92 10.19
N ILE A 123 -10.32 9.57 9.41
CA ILE A 123 -10.20 10.98 9.05
C ILE A 123 -11.02 11.79 10.06
N ILE A 124 -10.37 12.62 10.87
CA ILE A 124 -11.02 13.43 11.90
C ILE A 124 -10.57 14.89 11.85
N ASP A 125 -11.39 15.78 12.40
CA ASP A 125 -11.03 17.17 12.58
C ASP A 125 -10.01 17.31 13.73
N LYS A 126 -8.84 17.90 13.39
CA LYS A 126 -7.79 18.23 14.37
C LYS A 126 -7.35 19.68 14.21
N PRO A 127 -6.89 20.36 15.31
CA PRO A 127 -6.19 21.62 15.18
C PRO A 127 -4.87 21.40 14.46
N TRP A 128 -4.60 22.20 13.44
CA TRP A 128 -3.41 22.11 12.62
C TRP A 128 -2.84 23.48 12.31
N VAL A 129 -1.53 23.59 12.17
CA VAL A 129 -0.89 24.85 11.78
C VAL A 129 -0.92 24.98 10.25
N VAL A 130 -1.54 26.05 9.76
CA VAL A 130 -1.62 26.38 8.33
C VAL A 130 -1.20 27.84 8.18
N ASP A 131 -0.18 28.11 7.37
CA ASP A 131 0.35 29.45 7.10
C ASP A 131 0.68 30.24 8.38
N GLY A 132 1.19 29.55 9.42
CA GLY A 132 1.54 30.15 10.71
C GLY A 132 0.37 30.33 11.68
N GLY A 133 -0.88 30.03 11.28
CA GLY A 133 -2.09 30.12 12.11
C GLY A 133 -2.69 28.76 12.44
N LEU A 134 -3.48 28.69 13.52
CA LEU A 134 -4.23 27.50 13.86
C LEU A 134 -5.52 27.41 13.02
N ALA A 135 -5.74 26.28 12.39
CA ALA A 135 -6.97 25.97 11.64
C ALA A 135 -7.46 24.57 11.94
N VAL A 136 -8.75 24.32 11.75
CA VAL A 136 -9.31 22.96 11.77
C VAL A 136 -9.05 22.31 10.41
N ARG A 137 -8.45 21.12 10.42
CA ARG A 137 -8.15 20.31 9.23
C ARG A 137 -8.59 18.87 9.40
N LYS A 138 -8.99 18.24 8.30
CA LYS A 138 -9.17 16.79 8.23
C LYS A 138 -7.79 16.14 8.24
N VAL A 139 -7.52 15.33 9.26
CA VAL A 139 -6.22 14.68 9.45
C VAL A 139 -6.45 13.18 9.57
N THR A 140 -5.61 12.41 8.89
CA THR A 140 -5.51 10.96 9.05
C THR A 140 -4.08 10.56 9.35
N GLU A 141 -3.89 9.41 9.94
CA GLU A 141 -2.58 8.80 10.16
C GLU A 141 -2.32 7.73 9.12
N LEU A 142 -1.14 7.77 8.52
CA LEU A 142 -0.64 6.74 7.63
C LEU A 142 0.42 5.93 8.35
N THR A 143 0.32 4.61 8.30
CA THR A 143 1.29 3.68 8.86
C THR A 143 1.77 2.72 7.78
N LEU A 144 3.05 2.32 7.82
CA LEU A 144 3.60 1.34 6.91
C LEU A 144 4.39 0.29 7.70
N THR A 145 3.96 -0.96 7.61
CA THR A 145 4.75 -2.10 8.06
C THR A 145 5.42 -2.73 6.85
N PHE A 146 6.71 -3.06 6.97
CA PHE A 146 7.51 -3.59 5.86
C PHE A 146 8.53 -4.63 6.31
N ASP A 147 8.99 -5.47 5.37
CA ASP A 147 10.05 -6.44 5.60
C ASP A 147 11.41 -5.76 5.44
N HIS A 148 12.12 -5.57 6.55
CA HIS A 148 13.41 -4.88 6.58
C HIS A 148 14.53 -5.62 5.83
N ARG A 149 14.30 -6.86 5.41
CA ARG A 149 15.21 -7.61 4.53
C ARG A 149 15.13 -7.16 3.07
N VAL A 150 14.03 -6.49 2.69
CA VAL A 150 13.73 -6.07 1.32
C VAL A 150 13.98 -4.59 1.11
N CYS A 151 13.69 -3.75 2.08
CA CYS A 151 13.90 -2.30 2.03
C CYS A 151 14.31 -1.76 3.41
N ASP A 152 14.86 -0.58 3.41
CA ASP A 152 15.31 0.13 4.61
C ASP A 152 14.36 1.27 5.00
N GLY A 153 14.63 1.87 6.17
CA GLY A 153 13.84 2.98 6.69
C GLY A 153 13.85 4.23 5.80
N GLY A 154 14.93 4.49 5.06
CA GLY A 154 15.02 5.61 4.15
C GLY A 154 14.07 5.46 2.96
N THR A 155 14.07 4.28 2.34
CA THR A 155 13.14 3.93 1.24
C THR A 155 11.70 4.01 1.69
N VAL A 156 11.38 3.49 2.87
CA VAL A 156 10.03 3.47 3.44
C VAL A 156 9.54 4.88 3.79
N ALA A 157 10.40 5.71 4.39
CA ALA A 157 10.08 7.08 4.72
C ALA A 157 9.80 7.91 3.46
N GLY A 158 10.59 7.72 2.39
CA GLY A 158 10.38 8.35 1.10
C GLY A 158 9.03 7.97 0.48
N PHE A 159 8.66 6.68 0.52
CA PHE A 159 7.37 6.20 0.06
C PHE A 159 6.20 6.82 0.84
N LEU A 160 6.26 6.78 2.19
CA LEU A 160 5.21 7.39 3.03
C LEU A 160 5.08 8.89 2.77
N ARG A 161 6.20 9.60 2.63
CA ARG A 161 6.17 11.04 2.33
C ARG A 161 5.51 11.31 0.98
N PHE A 162 5.86 10.53 -0.06
CA PHE A 162 5.23 10.66 -1.37
C PHE A 162 3.70 10.44 -1.29
N VAL A 163 3.25 9.39 -0.59
CA VAL A 163 1.81 9.12 -0.43
C VAL A 163 1.12 10.26 0.33
N ALA A 164 1.74 10.77 1.40
CA ALA A 164 1.21 11.89 2.16
C ALA A 164 1.09 13.15 1.30
N ASP A 165 2.13 13.49 0.54
CA ASP A 165 2.13 14.64 -0.37
C ASP A 165 1.06 14.51 -1.46
N ALA A 166 0.87 13.30 -2.00
CA ALA A 166 -0.17 13.00 -2.97
C ALA A 166 -1.60 13.19 -2.41
N ILE A 167 -1.80 12.84 -1.15
CA ILE A 167 -3.09 13.04 -0.46
C ILE A 167 -3.31 14.53 -0.13
N GLU A 168 -2.27 15.23 0.30
CA GLU A 168 -2.35 16.65 0.62
C GLU A 168 -2.53 17.54 -0.62
N LYS A 169 -1.92 17.14 -1.75
CA LYS A 169 -1.92 17.92 -3.01
C LYS A 169 -2.21 17.01 -4.21
N PRO A 170 -3.41 16.46 -4.34
CA PRO A 170 -3.72 15.50 -5.40
C PRO A 170 -3.52 16.06 -6.83
N ALA A 171 -3.62 17.37 -7.00
CA ALA A 171 -3.40 18.01 -8.30
C ALA A 171 -1.96 17.86 -8.82
N THR A 172 -0.95 17.77 -7.94
CA THR A 172 0.45 17.56 -8.35
C THR A 172 0.66 16.17 -8.94
N VAL A 173 0.04 15.15 -8.38
CA VAL A 173 0.15 13.78 -8.88
C VAL A 173 -0.54 13.63 -10.24
N LEU A 174 -1.68 14.32 -10.42
CA LEU A 174 -2.42 14.30 -11.69
C LEU A 174 -1.71 15.04 -12.83
N ALA A 175 -0.75 15.90 -12.53
CA ALA A 175 0.05 16.61 -13.52
C ALA A 175 1.22 15.77 -14.06
N ASP A 176 1.61 14.70 -13.35
CA ASP A 176 2.74 13.82 -13.67
C ASP A 176 2.30 12.46 -14.30
N ILE A 177 1.00 12.29 -14.59
CA ILE A 177 0.42 11.08 -15.19
C ILE A 177 0.09 11.31 -16.66
#